data_b72d8a1ab9e44eaa812c7b37855489d6
#
_entry.id   b72d8a1ab9e44eaa812c7b37855489d6
#
_cell.length_a   1.000
_cell.length_b   1.000
_cell.length_c   1.000
_cell.angle_alpha   90.00
_cell.angle_beta   90.00
_cell.angle_gamma   90.00
#
_symmetry.space_group_name_H-M   'P 1'
#
loop_
_entity.id
_entity.type
_entity.pdbx_description
1 polymer ?
#
loop_
_entity_poly.entity_id
_entity_poly.type
_entity_poly.pdbx_seq_one_letter_code
_entity_poly.pdbx_strand_id
1 'polypeptide(L)'
;VGNRRALVVLLLALLAVVALGAAGCGGDEGGSAGEGTGTSEEGGAPPLPEVTPLTSAACTDIEYEGEGDPDVLIASDMVLQGSSRTQTLQIVEAIRQVLDSAGWKAGAVNVGFQSCDDSTAQLGKWDPGKCSQNANAYAENESLLAVIGTFNSGCAAVELPVLNQAPGGGLAMVSPANTYVCLTEAGPGCADDEPERYYPSGQRNYVRVVAHDAYQGAALAQFMQEQGTTKLYILNDKEAYGLGVATNVRGAAEHLGIEIMGFDAWDPRASNYEALMNKIKQTGADGVFLGGLTDENGAQVIKDKVKVLGDNETVKLYMPDGFTQQSSIDESGVENTRGAFFSVAGVPIEEFGPAGQEFIEEFSTRVGDQPVDPYGVYGAQAAQIVLEAIASSDFTRAGVLEQLFATEVKDGFLGDFNFNENGDPTLASGAVVGFTIFRGEEQLEVETSFSPEEEVVEAARTG
;
A
#
# COMPACT_ATOMS: atom_id res chain seq x y z
N VAL A 1 52.06 -11.70 -29.51
CA VAL A 1 53.30 -11.68 -28.73
C VAL A 1 52.86 -11.28 -27.32
N GLY A 2 52.59 -12.06 -26.39
CA GLY A 2 53.31 -13.08 -25.67
C GLY A 2 53.02 -12.78 -24.21
N ASN A 3 52.21 -13.63 -23.53
CA ASN A 3 52.64 -14.67 -22.59
C ASN A 3 53.21 -14.10 -21.24
N ARG A 4 52.77 -14.52 -20.14
CA ARG A 4 52.64 -15.77 -19.36
C ARG A 4 52.48 -15.47 -17.88
N ARG A 5 51.55 -16.16 -17.26
CA ARG A 5 51.72 -17.16 -16.17
C ARG A 5 52.08 -16.59 -14.80
N ALA A 6 51.23 -16.74 -13.83
CA ALA A 6 50.87 -17.91 -12.99
C ALA A 6 51.88 -18.14 -11.84
N LEU A 7 51.37 -18.29 -10.64
CA LEU A 7 51.61 -19.31 -9.58
C LEU A 7 51.15 -18.70 -8.23
N VAL A 8 50.10 -19.14 -7.55
CA VAL A 8 49.96 -20.35 -6.72
C VAL A 8 51.00 -20.50 -5.61
N VAL A 9 50.57 -20.53 -4.36
CA VAL A 9 50.95 -21.35 -3.19
C VAL A 9 50.28 -20.74 -1.96
N LEU A 10 49.19 -21.20 -1.33
CA LEU A 10 48.99 -22.42 -0.53
C LEU A 10 49.98 -22.58 0.64
N LEU A 11 49.43 -22.60 1.85
CA LEU A 11 49.81 -23.36 3.05
C LEU A 11 49.01 -22.78 4.22
N LEU A 12 47.99 -23.37 4.76
CA LEU A 12 47.81 -24.63 5.50
C LEU A 12 48.60 -24.71 6.83
N ALA A 13 47.81 -25.04 7.79
CA ALA A 13 48.09 -25.86 8.98
C ALA A 13 48.37 -25.06 10.27
N LEU A 14 47.94 -25.42 11.38
CA LEU A 14 47.29 -26.53 12.08
C LEU A 14 47.34 -26.20 13.57
N LEU A 15 46.21 -26.46 14.25
CA LEU A 15 46.02 -27.31 15.45
C LEU A 15 46.96 -27.17 16.66
N ALA A 16 46.40 -27.00 17.86
CA ALA A 16 46.24 -28.01 18.92
C ALA A 16 45.76 -27.31 20.19
N VAL A 17 44.64 -27.60 20.73
CA VAL A 17 44.26 -28.59 21.75
C VAL A 17 45.36 -28.94 22.74
N VAL A 18 45.17 -28.60 24.03
CA VAL A 18 45.42 -29.45 25.18
C VAL A 18 44.54 -29.06 26.34
N ALA A 19 43.79 -30.05 26.81
CA ALA A 19 43.05 -30.09 28.06
C ALA A 19 43.93 -30.74 29.16
N LEU A 20 43.43 -30.71 30.35
CA LEU A 20 43.67 -31.52 31.55
C LEU A 20 44.67 -31.04 32.59
N GLY A 21 44.17 -31.12 33.83
CA GLY A 21 44.83 -31.54 35.01
C GLY A 21 44.33 -30.85 36.26
N ALA A 22 43.45 -31.29 36.88
CA ALA A 22 42.99 -32.09 38.01
C ALA A 22 43.85 -31.93 39.30
N ALA A 23 43.10 -31.67 40.37
CA ALA A 23 43.21 -32.16 41.74
C ALA A 23 44.23 -31.53 42.71
N GLY A 24 43.72 -31.16 43.85
CA GLY A 24 44.45 -30.89 45.09
C GLY A 24 43.50 -30.55 46.25
N CYS A 25 43.24 -31.54 47.06
CA CYS A 25 42.41 -31.53 48.25
C CYS A 25 42.91 -30.61 49.39
N GLY A 26 41.96 -30.22 50.23
CA GLY A 26 42.20 -30.29 51.67
C GLY A 26 41.80 -29.08 52.52
N GLY A 27 40.88 -29.26 53.48
CA GLY A 27 40.88 -28.50 54.69
C GLY A 27 39.55 -27.83 55.06
N ASP A 28 38.88 -28.50 55.84
CA ASP A 28 37.77 -28.37 56.80
C ASP A 28 37.63 -27.03 57.51
N GLU A 29 36.41 -26.74 57.83
CA GLU A 29 35.68 -26.26 59.00
C GLU A 29 34.78 -25.08 58.87
N GLY A 30 33.51 -25.36 59.06
CA GLY A 30 32.70 -24.61 60.02
C GLY A 30 31.79 -23.46 59.54
N GLY A 31 30.54 -23.75 59.43
CA GLY A 31 29.56 -22.81 59.96
C GLY A 31 28.55 -22.13 59.05
N SER A 32 27.36 -22.52 59.31
CA SER A 32 26.08 -21.75 59.23
C SER A 32 25.30 -21.76 57.92
N ALA A 33 24.19 -22.45 57.99
CA ALA A 33 23.06 -22.43 57.07
C ALA A 33 22.54 -21.00 56.89
N GLY A 34 22.56 -20.57 55.63
CA GLY A 34 21.75 -19.48 55.13
C GLY A 34 20.88 -20.05 54.01
N GLU A 35 19.60 -20.22 54.28
CA GLU A 35 18.60 -20.47 53.28
C GLU A 35 18.58 -19.30 52.29
N GLY A 36 19.30 -19.42 51.20
CA GLY A 36 19.11 -18.60 50.05
C GLY A 36 17.89 -19.12 49.27
N THR A 37 16.73 -18.52 49.49
CA THR A 37 15.62 -18.60 48.55
C THR A 37 16.12 -18.05 47.22
N GLY A 38 16.47 -18.95 46.34
CA GLY A 38 16.62 -18.62 44.92
C GLY A 38 15.23 -18.30 44.40
N THR A 39 14.91 -17.01 44.34
CA THR A 39 13.86 -16.53 43.45
C THR A 39 14.37 -16.82 42.05
N SER A 40 13.79 -17.85 41.41
CA SER A 40 13.74 -17.93 39.98
C SER A 40 13.07 -16.64 39.51
N GLU A 41 13.84 -15.72 38.94
CA GLU A 41 13.28 -14.67 38.13
C GLU A 41 12.57 -15.42 36.98
N GLU A 42 11.24 -15.53 37.07
CA GLU A 42 10.41 -15.75 35.93
C GLU A 42 10.77 -14.61 34.95
N GLY A 43 11.31 -14.96 33.79
CA GLY A 43 11.60 -14.05 32.71
C GLY A 43 10.28 -13.46 32.21
N GLY A 44 9.76 -12.48 32.90
CA GLY A 44 8.65 -11.66 32.39
C GLY A 44 9.14 -10.89 31.17
N ALA A 45 8.29 -10.78 30.17
CA ALA A 45 8.53 -9.89 29.04
C ALA A 45 8.94 -8.50 29.57
N PRO A 46 9.84 -7.78 28.89
CA PRO A 46 10.19 -6.43 29.29
C PRO A 46 8.93 -5.56 29.34
N PRO A 47 8.86 -4.58 30.25
CA PRO A 47 7.71 -3.68 30.32
C PRO A 47 7.57 -2.94 28.98
N LEU A 48 6.32 -2.76 28.53
CA LEU A 48 6.03 -1.97 27.34
C LEU A 48 6.48 -0.51 27.54
N PRO A 49 6.94 0.16 26.44
CA PRO A 49 7.27 1.58 26.49
C PRO A 49 6.01 2.39 26.86
N GLU A 50 6.20 3.51 27.54
CA GLU A 50 5.10 4.44 27.83
C GLU A 50 4.52 4.99 26.51
N VAL A 51 3.19 4.97 26.38
CA VAL A 51 2.52 5.52 25.21
C VAL A 51 2.64 7.03 25.21
N THR A 52 3.25 7.56 24.16
CA THR A 52 3.42 9.00 23.95
C THR A 52 2.85 9.40 22.60
N PRO A 53 2.25 10.61 22.46
CA PRO A 53 1.78 11.10 21.18
C PRO A 53 2.91 11.20 20.15
N LEU A 54 2.56 10.98 18.89
CA LEU A 54 3.44 11.25 17.76
C LEU A 54 3.80 12.74 17.74
N THR A 55 5.06 13.04 17.47
CA THR A 55 5.58 14.41 17.47
C THR A 55 5.23 15.21 16.23
N SER A 56 4.68 14.56 15.19
CA SER A 56 4.23 15.25 13.97
C SER A 56 2.97 16.08 14.26
N ALA A 57 3.02 17.35 13.92
CA ALA A 57 1.86 18.24 13.99
C ALA A 57 0.77 17.92 12.94
N ALA A 58 1.03 16.95 12.06
CA ALA A 58 0.07 16.44 11.09
C ALA A 58 -0.85 15.35 11.68
N CYS A 59 -0.55 14.86 12.89
CA CYS A 59 -1.31 13.80 13.55
C CYS A 59 -2.33 14.38 14.54
N THR A 60 -3.45 13.69 14.72
CA THR A 60 -4.44 13.98 15.77
C THR A 60 -3.85 13.75 17.16
N ASP A 61 -4.58 14.14 18.21
CA ASP A 61 -4.34 13.61 19.56
C ASP A 61 -4.58 12.09 19.57
N ILE A 62 -4.06 11.39 20.59
CA ILE A 62 -4.33 9.96 20.76
C ILE A 62 -5.83 9.75 21.00
N GLU A 63 -6.45 8.98 20.14
CA GLU A 63 -7.81 8.51 20.24
C GLU A 63 -7.82 7.15 20.95
N TYR A 64 -8.67 7.01 21.96
CA TYR A 64 -8.86 5.79 22.72
C TYR A 64 -10.21 5.82 23.45
N GLU A 65 -11.07 4.84 23.20
CA GLU A 65 -12.40 4.75 23.83
C GLU A 65 -12.56 3.47 24.69
N GLY A 66 -11.44 2.77 24.97
CA GLY A 66 -11.44 1.58 25.81
C GLY A 66 -11.39 1.89 27.30
N GLU A 67 -11.25 0.85 28.14
CA GLU A 67 -11.08 0.96 29.58
C GLU A 67 -9.60 1.09 29.98
N GLY A 68 -9.27 2.05 30.84
CA GLY A 68 -7.90 2.33 31.28
C GLY A 68 -7.15 3.26 30.34
N ASP A 69 -5.83 3.07 30.25
CA ASP A 69 -4.96 3.80 29.33
C ASP A 69 -4.51 2.87 28.18
N PRO A 70 -4.16 3.39 26.99
CA PRO A 70 -3.57 2.58 25.94
C PRO A 70 -2.19 2.07 26.35
N ASP A 71 -1.89 0.82 25.99
CA ASP A 71 -0.61 0.17 26.27
C ASP A 71 0.36 0.27 25.06
N VAL A 72 -0.20 0.39 23.85
CA VAL A 72 0.53 0.52 22.58
C VAL A 72 -0.20 1.49 21.65
N LEU A 73 0.48 1.94 20.61
CA LEU A 73 -0.05 2.88 19.62
C LEU A 73 -0.02 2.25 18.21
N ILE A 74 -1.05 2.55 17.43
CA ILE A 74 -1.05 2.42 15.98
C ILE A 74 -1.37 3.77 15.34
N ALA A 75 -0.97 3.98 14.10
CA ALA A 75 -1.27 5.20 13.37
C ALA A 75 -1.83 4.90 11.98
N SER A 76 -2.57 5.85 11.40
CA SER A 76 -2.81 5.89 9.96
C SER A 76 -2.09 7.09 9.34
N ASP A 77 -1.65 6.95 8.08
CA ASP A 77 -1.08 8.05 7.31
C ASP A 77 -1.77 8.14 5.95
N MET A 78 -2.53 9.21 5.75
CA MET A 78 -3.44 9.37 4.61
C MET A 78 -3.46 10.81 4.10
N VAL A 79 -3.82 10.99 2.83
CA VAL A 79 -4.12 12.31 2.23
C VAL A 79 -5.46 12.81 2.78
N LEU A 80 -5.43 13.74 3.72
CA LEU A 80 -6.65 14.27 4.36
C LEU A 80 -7.08 15.64 3.81
N GLN A 81 -6.50 16.08 2.69
CA GLN A 81 -6.85 17.31 1.99
C GLN A 81 -6.89 17.07 0.47
N GLY A 82 -7.55 17.96 -0.27
CA GLY A 82 -7.66 17.84 -1.74
C GLY A 82 -8.75 16.90 -2.21
N SER A 83 -8.62 16.44 -3.46
CA SER A 83 -9.63 15.65 -4.15
C SER A 83 -9.86 14.28 -3.51
N SER A 84 -8.79 13.65 -3.00
CA SER A 84 -8.85 12.30 -2.40
C SER A 84 -9.41 12.30 -0.96
N ARG A 85 -9.58 13.46 -0.34
CA ARG A 85 -9.97 13.60 1.08
C ARG A 85 -11.22 12.80 1.46
N THR A 86 -12.26 12.82 0.65
CA THR A 86 -13.52 12.12 0.98
C THR A 86 -13.32 10.61 1.06
N GLN A 87 -12.55 10.05 0.13
CA GLN A 87 -12.22 8.64 0.08
C GLN A 87 -11.32 8.22 1.25
N THR A 88 -10.26 8.97 1.50
CA THR A 88 -9.29 8.64 2.56
C THR A 88 -9.84 8.83 3.97
N LEU A 89 -10.75 9.77 4.17
CA LEU A 89 -11.49 9.88 5.44
C LEU A 89 -12.34 8.62 5.71
N GLN A 90 -12.93 7.99 4.69
CA GLN A 90 -13.64 6.74 4.90
C GLN A 90 -12.70 5.60 5.31
N ILE A 91 -11.45 5.58 4.80
CA ILE A 91 -10.43 4.63 5.28
C ILE A 91 -10.16 4.84 6.78
N VAL A 92 -9.95 6.09 7.21
CA VAL A 92 -9.71 6.42 8.62
C VAL A 92 -10.91 6.04 9.51
N GLU A 93 -12.13 6.34 9.05
CA GLU A 93 -13.36 5.95 9.79
C GLU A 93 -13.55 4.43 9.86
N ALA A 94 -13.15 3.69 8.81
CA ALA A 94 -13.20 2.24 8.81
C ALA A 94 -12.21 1.64 9.81
N ILE A 95 -11.00 2.21 9.93
CA ILE A 95 -10.03 1.83 10.98
C ILE A 95 -10.64 2.05 12.38
N ARG A 96 -11.27 3.21 12.61
CA ARG A 96 -11.97 3.50 13.88
C ARG A 96 -13.07 2.50 14.18
N GLN A 97 -13.86 2.12 13.17
CA GLN A 97 -14.93 1.13 13.36
C GLN A 97 -14.36 -0.23 13.77
N VAL A 98 -13.25 -0.67 13.20
CA VAL A 98 -12.59 -1.92 13.59
C VAL A 98 -12.07 -1.82 15.04
N LEU A 99 -11.48 -0.69 15.43
CA LEU A 99 -11.02 -0.45 16.79
C LEU A 99 -12.20 -0.48 17.78
N ASP A 100 -13.31 0.18 17.47
CA ASP A 100 -14.54 0.17 18.27
C ASP A 100 -15.07 -1.26 18.44
N SER A 101 -15.16 -2.02 17.35
CA SER A 101 -15.64 -3.40 17.36
C SER A 101 -14.72 -4.34 18.15
N ALA A 102 -13.41 -4.07 18.15
CA ALA A 102 -12.41 -4.78 18.95
C ALA A 102 -12.36 -4.31 20.43
N GLY A 103 -13.16 -3.31 20.80
CA GLY A 103 -13.12 -2.68 22.14
C GLY A 103 -11.78 -2.01 22.41
N TRP A 104 -11.12 -1.49 21.39
CA TRP A 104 -9.80 -0.84 21.44
C TRP A 104 -8.69 -1.75 21.98
N LYS A 105 -8.73 -3.04 21.61
CA LYS A 105 -7.82 -4.07 22.10
C LYS A 105 -7.20 -4.89 20.97
N ALA A 106 -5.97 -5.32 21.22
CA ALA A 106 -5.28 -6.35 20.46
C ALA A 106 -4.80 -7.44 21.45
N GLY A 107 -5.57 -8.52 21.58
CA GLY A 107 -5.29 -9.56 22.57
C GLY A 107 -5.28 -9.01 24.01
N ALA A 108 -4.11 -8.97 24.65
CA ALA A 108 -3.95 -8.56 26.04
C ALA A 108 -3.70 -7.07 26.23
N VAL A 109 -3.46 -6.29 25.15
CA VAL A 109 -3.08 -4.88 25.23
C VAL A 109 -4.17 -3.97 24.72
N ASN A 110 -4.24 -2.77 25.28
CA ASN A 110 -5.07 -1.67 24.83
C ASN A 110 -4.37 -0.89 23.74
N VAL A 111 -5.08 -0.53 22.68
CA VAL A 111 -4.51 0.08 21.48
C VAL A 111 -5.01 1.51 21.32
N GLY A 112 -4.12 2.49 21.44
CA GLY A 112 -4.40 3.88 21.06
C GLY A 112 -4.20 4.08 19.57
N PHE A 113 -4.85 5.10 19.00
CA PHE A 113 -4.80 5.42 17.59
C PHE A 113 -4.52 6.90 17.35
N GLN A 114 -3.73 7.21 16.33
CA GLN A 114 -3.58 8.57 15.79
C GLN A 114 -3.72 8.55 14.28
N SER A 115 -4.55 9.46 13.75
CA SER A 115 -4.65 9.70 12.32
C SER A 115 -3.73 10.84 11.92
N CYS A 116 -2.87 10.60 10.94
CA CYS A 116 -1.92 11.58 10.42
C CYS A 116 -2.25 11.96 8.97
N ASP A 117 -1.93 13.20 8.61
CA ASP A 117 -2.13 13.79 7.28
C ASP A 117 -0.78 13.92 6.56
N ASP A 118 -0.61 13.22 5.45
CA ASP A 118 0.56 13.30 4.59
C ASP A 118 0.46 14.40 3.52
N SER A 119 -0.65 15.14 3.52
CA SER A 119 -0.95 16.17 2.54
C SER A 119 -0.72 17.59 3.06
N THR A 120 -0.76 18.55 2.15
CA THR A 120 -0.74 19.98 2.49
C THR A 120 -1.89 20.72 1.83
N ALA A 121 -2.47 21.69 2.54
CA ALA A 121 -3.53 22.54 2.01
C ALA A 121 -3.10 23.34 0.75
N GLN A 122 -1.81 23.59 0.58
CA GLN A 122 -1.28 24.34 -0.55
C GLN A 122 -1.23 23.50 -1.82
N LEU A 123 -0.90 22.20 -1.69
CA LEU A 123 -0.83 21.28 -2.82
C LEU A 123 -2.16 20.59 -3.07
N GLY A 124 -2.98 20.40 -2.03
CA GLY A 124 -4.22 19.61 -2.11
C GLY A 124 -3.98 18.13 -2.44
N LYS A 125 -2.80 17.64 -2.11
CA LYS A 125 -2.34 16.27 -2.35
C LYS A 125 -1.25 15.90 -1.36
N TRP A 126 -0.80 14.64 -1.38
CA TRP A 126 0.34 14.18 -0.60
C TRP A 126 1.60 15.03 -0.87
N ASP A 127 2.44 15.18 0.13
CA ASP A 127 3.66 15.99 0.08
C ASP A 127 4.85 15.21 0.60
N PRO A 128 5.93 15.03 -0.20
CA PRO A 128 7.07 14.21 0.20
C PRO A 128 7.76 14.71 1.47
N GLY A 129 7.68 16.02 1.75
CA GLY A 129 8.21 16.60 2.99
C GLY A 129 7.37 16.20 4.21
N LYS A 130 6.04 16.10 4.04
CA LYS A 130 5.13 15.60 5.09
C LYS A 130 5.33 14.11 5.33
N CYS A 131 5.36 13.30 4.27
CA CYS A 131 5.64 11.86 4.37
C CYS A 131 6.97 11.62 5.14
N SER A 132 8.04 12.34 4.77
CA SER A 132 9.33 12.23 5.48
C SER A 132 9.24 12.68 6.94
N GLN A 133 8.50 13.75 7.24
CA GLN A 133 8.31 14.23 8.61
C GLN A 133 7.53 13.21 9.45
N ASN A 134 6.45 12.65 8.91
CA ASN A 134 5.64 11.65 9.56
C ASN A 134 6.44 10.37 9.80
N ALA A 135 7.15 9.85 8.79
CA ALA A 135 7.99 8.66 8.90
C ALA A 135 9.03 8.76 10.03
N ASN A 136 9.68 9.92 10.17
CA ASN A 136 10.63 10.14 11.27
C ASN A 136 9.92 10.13 12.64
N ALA A 137 8.76 10.78 12.76
CA ALA A 137 7.98 10.78 13.99
C ALA A 137 7.51 9.36 14.37
N TYR A 138 7.16 8.54 13.38
CA TYR A 138 6.80 7.13 13.58
C TYR A 138 7.99 6.30 14.04
N ALA A 139 9.13 6.42 13.37
CA ALA A 139 10.33 5.65 13.69
C ALA A 139 10.84 5.94 15.11
N GLU A 140 10.76 7.21 15.56
CA GLU A 140 11.22 7.66 16.87
C GLU A 140 10.28 7.26 18.03
N ASN A 141 9.00 6.97 17.78
CA ASN A 141 8.04 6.64 18.83
C ASN A 141 8.04 5.14 19.15
N GLU A 142 8.68 4.75 20.23
CA GLU A 142 8.83 3.34 20.61
C GLU A 142 7.51 2.63 20.96
N SER A 143 6.44 3.38 21.32
CA SER A 143 5.12 2.80 21.59
C SER A 143 4.31 2.51 20.34
N LEU A 144 4.73 3.02 19.17
CA LEU A 144 4.09 2.77 17.90
C LEU A 144 4.52 1.41 17.33
N LEU A 145 3.57 0.52 17.11
CA LEU A 145 3.81 -0.83 16.62
C LEU A 145 3.52 -1.03 15.13
N ALA A 146 2.60 -0.23 14.56
CA ALA A 146 2.27 -0.31 13.15
C ALA A 146 1.72 1.01 12.59
N VAL A 147 1.89 1.22 11.29
CA VAL A 147 1.27 2.28 10.50
C VAL A 147 0.35 1.64 9.47
N ILE A 148 -0.90 2.09 9.40
CA ILE A 148 -1.85 1.75 8.34
C ILE A 148 -1.80 2.88 7.30
N GLY A 149 -1.27 2.58 6.15
CA GLY A 149 -1.00 3.61 5.12
C GLY A 149 0.06 3.14 4.12
N THR A 150 0.41 4.01 3.25
CA THR A 150 -0.21 5.27 2.89
C THR A 150 -1.28 5.05 1.82
N PHE A 151 -2.03 6.12 1.48
CA PHE A 151 -2.90 6.04 0.31
C PHE A 151 -2.09 6.07 -0.99
N ASN A 152 -1.17 7.04 -1.10
CA ASN A 152 -0.35 7.23 -2.29
C ASN A 152 0.95 6.43 -2.24
N SER A 153 1.23 5.65 -3.29
CA SER A 153 2.45 4.84 -3.40
C SER A 153 3.75 5.67 -3.36
N GLY A 154 3.70 6.93 -3.85
CA GLY A 154 4.83 7.86 -3.77
C GLY A 154 5.19 8.24 -2.33
N CYS A 155 4.20 8.40 -1.45
CA CYS A 155 4.43 8.62 -0.02
C CYS A 155 5.03 7.37 0.65
N ALA A 156 4.49 6.18 0.38
CA ALA A 156 5.06 4.92 0.85
C ALA A 156 6.54 4.77 0.44
N ALA A 157 6.89 5.13 -0.79
CA ALA A 157 8.27 5.09 -1.27
C ALA A 157 9.23 6.01 -0.47
N VAL A 158 8.70 7.10 0.09
CA VAL A 158 9.46 8.01 0.99
C VAL A 158 9.57 7.44 2.40
N GLU A 159 8.50 6.85 2.92
CA GLU A 159 8.40 6.41 4.32
C GLU A 159 9.11 5.08 4.56
N LEU A 160 8.95 4.12 3.66
CA LEU A 160 9.45 2.75 3.84
C LEU A 160 10.92 2.65 4.24
N PRO A 161 11.88 3.37 3.62
CA PRO A 161 13.28 3.27 4.01
C PRO A 161 13.55 3.75 5.44
N VAL A 162 12.76 4.68 5.94
CA VAL A 162 12.84 5.22 7.31
C VAL A 162 12.25 4.22 8.30
N LEU A 163 11.03 3.73 8.02
CA LEU A 163 10.35 2.75 8.86
C LEU A 163 11.11 1.42 8.90
N ASN A 164 11.74 1.04 7.80
CA ASN A 164 12.55 -0.18 7.71
C ASN A 164 13.75 -0.16 8.65
N GLN A 165 14.31 1.01 8.92
CA GLN A 165 15.44 1.22 9.82
C GLN A 165 15.03 1.64 11.24
N ALA A 166 13.73 1.70 11.52
CA ALA A 166 13.25 2.08 12.85
C ALA A 166 13.80 1.15 13.94
N PRO A 167 14.16 1.68 15.14
CA PRO A 167 14.61 0.86 16.26
C PRO A 167 13.64 -0.26 16.60
N GLY A 168 14.14 -1.38 17.10
CA GLY A 168 13.32 -2.54 17.48
C GLY A 168 13.02 -3.52 16.35
N GLY A 169 13.74 -3.45 15.22
CA GLY A 169 13.63 -4.43 14.13
C GLY A 169 12.83 -3.93 12.90
N GLY A 170 12.59 -2.64 12.81
CA GLY A 170 11.76 -2.02 11.79
C GLY A 170 10.31 -1.82 12.26
N LEU A 171 9.58 -0.91 11.64
CA LEU A 171 8.18 -0.62 11.96
C LEU A 171 7.27 -1.15 10.86
N ALA A 172 6.26 -1.90 11.23
CA ALA A 172 5.28 -2.47 10.30
C ALA A 172 4.48 -1.39 9.57
N MET A 173 4.31 -1.54 8.25
CA MET A 173 3.37 -0.73 7.46
C MET A 173 2.43 -1.65 6.69
N VAL A 174 1.12 -1.39 6.79
CA VAL A 174 0.06 -2.12 6.08
C VAL A 174 -0.72 -1.15 5.23
N SER A 175 -0.58 -1.26 3.90
CA SER A 175 -1.29 -0.34 3.00
C SER A 175 -2.63 -0.90 2.52
N PRO A 176 -3.69 -0.11 2.64
CA PRO A 176 -4.99 -0.44 2.04
C PRO A 176 -5.10 -0.06 0.55
N ALA A 177 -4.14 0.70 0.00
CA ALA A 177 -4.35 1.36 -1.29
C ALA A 177 -3.13 1.46 -2.21
N ASN A 178 -1.91 1.17 -1.74
CA ASN A 178 -0.72 1.29 -2.60
C ASN A 178 -0.67 0.17 -3.64
N THR A 179 -0.76 0.50 -4.90
CA THR A 179 -0.78 -0.47 -6.01
C THR A 179 0.52 -0.52 -6.82
N TYR A 180 1.43 0.44 -6.65
CA TYR A 180 2.70 0.46 -7.37
C TYR A 180 3.50 -0.83 -7.15
N VAL A 181 3.79 -1.53 -8.27
CA VAL A 181 4.48 -2.84 -8.25
C VAL A 181 5.83 -2.75 -7.56
N CYS A 182 6.58 -1.69 -7.84
CA CYS A 182 7.98 -1.58 -7.44
C CYS A 182 8.19 -1.31 -5.93
N LEU A 183 7.12 -1.20 -5.15
CA LEU A 183 7.24 -1.23 -3.69
C LEU A 183 7.63 -2.61 -3.16
N THR A 184 7.30 -3.67 -3.89
CA THR A 184 7.47 -5.07 -3.44
C THR A 184 8.25 -5.92 -4.41
N GLU A 185 8.13 -5.68 -5.72
CA GLU A 185 8.73 -6.46 -6.78
C GLU A 185 9.46 -5.57 -7.78
N ALA A 186 10.52 -6.08 -8.41
CA ALA A 186 11.14 -5.43 -9.56
C ALA A 186 10.34 -5.71 -10.82
N GLY A 187 10.29 -4.74 -11.74
CA GLY A 187 9.56 -4.91 -12.98
C GLY A 187 9.69 -3.71 -13.92
N PRO A 188 8.96 -3.70 -15.03
CA PRO A 188 8.90 -2.55 -15.92
C PRO A 188 8.38 -1.30 -15.21
N GLY A 189 9.04 -0.17 -15.44
CA GLY A 189 8.70 1.09 -14.77
C GLY A 189 9.35 1.30 -13.41
N CYS A 190 10.05 0.27 -12.87
CA CYS A 190 10.85 0.40 -11.65
C CYS A 190 12.20 1.06 -11.93
N ALA A 191 12.75 1.76 -10.93
CA ALA A 191 14.17 2.12 -10.95
C ALA A 191 15.05 0.89 -10.70
N ASP A 192 16.32 0.97 -11.11
CA ASP A 192 17.26 -0.17 -11.05
C ASP A 192 17.49 -0.71 -9.63
N ASP A 193 17.25 0.11 -8.60
CA ASP A 193 17.44 -0.22 -7.20
C ASP A 193 16.11 -0.48 -6.45
N GLU A 194 14.98 -0.51 -7.14
CA GLU A 194 13.68 -0.91 -6.58
C GLU A 194 13.46 -2.42 -6.75
N PRO A 195 12.88 -3.06 -5.71
CA PRO A 195 12.37 -2.52 -4.44
C PRO A 195 13.42 -2.43 -3.32
N GLU A 196 14.65 -2.90 -3.53
CA GLU A 196 15.65 -3.09 -2.47
C GLU A 196 15.97 -1.81 -1.72
N ARG A 197 15.93 -0.64 -2.39
CA ARG A 197 16.17 0.66 -1.74
C ARG A 197 15.19 0.99 -0.63
N TYR A 198 14.02 0.36 -0.64
CA TYR A 198 12.98 0.55 0.40
C TYR A 198 13.26 -0.28 1.65
N TYR A 199 14.12 -1.29 1.55
CA TYR A 199 14.39 -2.25 2.61
C TYR A 199 15.88 -2.34 2.97
N PRO A 200 16.50 -1.21 3.40
CA PRO A 200 17.96 -1.18 3.65
C PRO A 200 18.42 -2.10 4.78
N SER A 201 17.53 -2.56 5.68
CA SER A 201 17.84 -3.59 6.67
C SER A 201 17.99 -4.99 6.07
N GLY A 202 17.53 -5.19 4.83
CA GLY A 202 17.43 -6.50 4.18
C GLY A 202 16.22 -7.34 4.61
N GLN A 203 15.35 -6.80 5.47
CA GLN A 203 14.10 -7.43 5.88
C GLN A 203 12.91 -6.61 5.40
N ARG A 204 11.83 -7.29 5.00
CA ARG A 204 10.59 -6.62 4.61
C ARG A 204 9.81 -6.17 5.85
N ASN A 205 9.22 -4.97 5.79
CA ASN A 205 8.38 -4.41 6.85
C ASN A 205 7.05 -3.85 6.31
N TYR A 206 6.72 -4.20 5.08
CA TYR A 206 5.56 -3.69 4.35
C TYR A 206 4.74 -4.83 3.78
N VAL A 207 3.42 -4.72 3.95
CA VAL A 207 2.44 -5.53 3.24
C VAL A 207 1.32 -4.63 2.72
N ARG A 208 0.60 -5.10 1.70
CA ARG A 208 -0.61 -4.44 1.20
C ARG A 208 -1.76 -5.43 1.11
N VAL A 209 -2.97 -4.94 1.32
CA VAL A 209 -4.19 -5.76 1.19
C VAL A 209 -4.90 -5.58 -0.14
N VAL A 210 -4.33 -4.79 -1.03
CA VAL A 210 -4.82 -4.50 -2.39
C VAL A 210 -3.90 -5.16 -3.42
N ALA A 211 -4.47 -5.62 -4.55
CA ALA A 211 -3.68 -6.12 -5.66
C ALA A 211 -2.86 -5.00 -6.32
N HIS A 212 -1.66 -5.33 -6.80
CA HIS A 212 -0.79 -4.33 -7.44
C HIS A 212 -1.13 -4.08 -8.92
N ASP A 213 -0.56 -3.02 -9.47
CA ASP A 213 -0.86 -2.47 -10.80
C ASP A 213 -0.66 -3.41 -11.99
N ALA A 214 0.12 -4.50 -11.86
CA ALA A 214 0.20 -5.46 -12.95
C ALA A 214 -1.15 -6.16 -13.19
N TYR A 215 -1.91 -6.44 -12.13
CA TYR A 215 -3.27 -6.95 -12.24
C TYR A 215 -4.23 -5.89 -12.79
N GLN A 216 -4.15 -4.66 -12.28
CA GLN A 216 -4.98 -3.56 -12.75
C GLN A 216 -4.71 -3.23 -14.23
N GLY A 217 -3.44 -3.15 -14.60
CA GLY A 217 -3.02 -2.90 -15.98
C GLY A 217 -3.49 -3.98 -16.95
N ALA A 218 -3.42 -5.25 -16.53
CA ALA A 218 -3.94 -6.38 -17.28
C ALA A 218 -5.46 -6.30 -17.48
N ALA A 219 -6.21 -6.05 -16.39
CA ALA A 219 -7.67 -5.91 -16.43
C ALA A 219 -8.09 -4.76 -17.35
N LEU A 220 -7.46 -3.59 -17.22
CA LEU A 220 -7.72 -2.44 -18.08
C LEU A 220 -7.44 -2.75 -19.56
N ALA A 221 -6.33 -3.40 -19.86
CA ALA A 221 -5.99 -3.73 -21.25
C ALA A 221 -6.98 -4.74 -21.87
N GLN A 222 -7.40 -5.77 -21.12
CA GLN A 222 -8.44 -6.70 -21.56
C GLN A 222 -9.77 -5.96 -21.79
N PHE A 223 -10.17 -5.11 -20.86
CA PHE A 223 -11.37 -4.31 -21.02
C PHE A 223 -11.29 -3.36 -22.22
N MET A 224 -10.15 -2.70 -22.47
CA MET A 224 -9.92 -1.88 -23.65
C MET A 224 -10.09 -2.68 -24.95
N GLN A 225 -9.59 -3.91 -25.01
CA GLN A 225 -9.74 -4.82 -26.14
C GLN A 225 -11.22 -5.19 -26.34
N GLU A 226 -11.96 -5.52 -25.29
CA GLU A 226 -13.39 -5.80 -25.33
C GLU A 226 -14.20 -4.61 -25.83
N GLN A 227 -13.81 -3.39 -25.43
CA GLN A 227 -14.41 -2.15 -25.91
C GLN A 227 -14.02 -1.82 -27.36
N GLY A 228 -13.17 -2.64 -28.00
CA GLY A 228 -12.76 -2.47 -29.37
C GLY A 228 -11.71 -1.39 -29.60
N THR A 229 -10.96 -1.00 -28.58
CA THR A 229 -9.78 -0.14 -28.72
C THR A 229 -8.69 -0.89 -29.44
N THR A 230 -8.16 -0.30 -30.51
CA THR A 230 -7.10 -0.89 -31.33
C THR A 230 -5.84 -0.06 -31.37
N LYS A 231 -5.95 1.24 -31.03
CA LYS A 231 -4.87 2.23 -31.07
C LYS A 231 -4.89 3.07 -29.78
N LEU A 232 -4.04 2.70 -28.85
CA LEU A 232 -4.00 3.32 -27.53
C LEU A 232 -2.89 4.37 -27.45
N TYR A 233 -3.21 5.56 -26.93
CA TYR A 233 -2.23 6.53 -26.50
C TYR A 233 -2.18 6.58 -24.97
N ILE A 234 -1.01 6.40 -24.40
CA ILE A 234 -0.82 6.31 -22.94
C ILE A 234 -0.18 7.61 -22.45
N LEU A 235 -0.79 8.20 -21.44
CA LEU A 235 -0.26 9.33 -20.67
C LEU A 235 0.01 8.92 -19.23
N ASN A 236 1.00 9.59 -18.59
CA ASN A 236 1.25 9.43 -17.16
C ASN A 236 1.56 10.78 -16.50
N ASP A 237 1.40 10.87 -15.16
CA ASP A 237 1.63 12.08 -14.36
C ASP A 237 3.08 12.24 -13.86
N LYS A 238 3.97 11.30 -14.18
CA LYS A 238 5.36 11.18 -13.70
C LYS A 238 5.52 10.72 -12.25
N GLU A 239 4.45 10.57 -11.52
CA GLU A 239 4.51 9.96 -10.20
C GLU A 239 4.86 8.47 -10.32
N ALA A 240 5.41 7.89 -9.25
CA ALA A 240 5.81 6.48 -9.23
C ALA A 240 4.63 5.56 -9.60
N TYR A 241 3.46 5.79 -8.97
CA TYR A 241 2.23 5.08 -9.27
C TYR A 241 1.79 5.27 -10.73
N GLY A 242 1.56 6.51 -11.16
CA GLY A 242 1.00 6.78 -12.49
C GLY A 242 1.90 6.32 -13.64
N LEU A 243 3.23 6.44 -13.51
CA LEU A 243 4.18 5.89 -14.46
C LEU A 243 4.17 4.35 -14.43
N GLY A 244 4.09 3.76 -13.23
CA GLY A 244 4.05 2.31 -13.01
C GLY A 244 2.84 1.69 -13.69
N VAL A 245 1.62 2.11 -13.34
CA VAL A 245 0.38 1.58 -13.91
C VAL A 245 0.31 1.80 -15.43
N ALA A 246 0.78 2.96 -15.93
CA ALA A 246 0.87 3.23 -17.38
C ALA A 246 1.80 2.24 -18.07
N THR A 247 2.90 1.86 -17.43
CA THR A 247 3.86 0.88 -17.99
C THR A 247 3.25 -0.52 -17.98
N ASN A 248 2.55 -0.92 -16.92
CA ASN A 248 1.85 -2.20 -16.85
C ASN A 248 0.73 -2.30 -17.90
N VAL A 249 -0.07 -1.24 -18.07
CA VAL A 249 -1.08 -1.17 -19.14
C VAL A 249 -0.44 -1.30 -20.52
N ARG A 250 0.71 -0.67 -20.77
CA ARG A 250 1.42 -0.79 -22.05
C ARG A 250 1.80 -2.24 -22.33
N GLY A 251 2.46 -2.92 -21.40
CA GLY A 251 2.89 -4.32 -21.60
C GLY A 251 1.70 -5.25 -21.88
N ALA A 252 0.62 -5.12 -21.09
CA ALA A 252 -0.61 -5.88 -21.29
C ALA A 252 -1.29 -5.57 -22.65
N ALA A 253 -1.38 -4.30 -23.02
CA ALA A 253 -2.01 -3.87 -24.26
C ALA A 253 -1.23 -4.36 -25.51
N GLU A 254 0.09 -4.28 -25.48
CA GLU A 254 0.96 -4.81 -26.56
C GLU A 254 0.80 -6.33 -26.70
N HIS A 255 0.72 -7.07 -25.58
CA HIS A 255 0.46 -8.51 -25.56
C HIS A 255 -0.88 -8.85 -26.24
N LEU A 256 -1.91 -8.08 -25.96
CA LEU A 256 -3.24 -8.25 -26.53
C LEU A 256 -3.37 -7.73 -27.98
N GLY A 257 -2.30 -7.19 -28.56
CA GLY A 257 -2.26 -6.69 -29.93
C GLY A 257 -2.86 -5.31 -30.13
N ILE A 258 -3.02 -4.53 -29.07
CA ILE A 258 -3.39 -3.10 -29.15
C ILE A 258 -2.15 -2.30 -29.55
N GLU A 259 -2.24 -1.51 -30.63
CA GLU A 259 -1.13 -0.68 -31.09
C GLU A 259 -0.92 0.53 -30.19
N ILE A 260 0.29 0.68 -29.62
CA ILE A 260 0.65 1.83 -28.79
C ILE A 260 1.08 3.00 -29.66
N MET A 261 0.23 4.01 -29.75
CA MET A 261 0.42 5.19 -30.60
C MET A 261 1.37 6.22 -29.99
N GLY A 262 1.64 6.12 -28.69
CA GLY A 262 2.59 6.96 -27.97
C GLY A 262 2.51 6.73 -26.48
N PHE A 263 3.59 7.12 -25.79
CA PHE A 263 3.75 7.04 -24.35
C PHE A 263 4.42 8.32 -23.86
N ASP A 264 3.66 9.24 -23.29
CA ASP A 264 4.13 10.55 -22.84
C ASP A 264 3.67 10.83 -21.39
N ALA A 265 4.19 11.91 -20.85
CA ALA A 265 3.77 12.40 -19.54
C ALA A 265 3.19 13.81 -19.66
N TRP A 266 2.24 14.13 -18.77
CA TRP A 266 1.84 15.53 -18.58
C TRP A 266 2.62 16.19 -17.46
N ASP A 267 2.65 17.53 -17.44
CA ASP A 267 3.20 18.32 -16.33
C ASP A 267 2.03 18.77 -15.45
N PRO A 268 1.92 18.31 -14.21
CA PRO A 268 0.82 18.69 -13.31
C PRO A 268 0.68 20.23 -13.08
N ARG A 269 1.74 20.97 -13.36
CA ARG A 269 1.76 22.44 -13.21
C ARG A 269 1.32 23.20 -14.46
N ALA A 270 1.06 22.49 -15.55
CA ALA A 270 0.60 23.13 -16.78
C ALA A 270 -0.84 23.64 -16.63
N SER A 271 -1.14 24.79 -17.20
CA SER A 271 -2.48 25.38 -17.16
C SER A 271 -3.44 24.78 -18.20
N ASN A 272 -2.94 24.08 -19.20
CA ASN A 272 -3.72 23.35 -20.20
C ASN A 272 -2.87 22.32 -20.94
N TYR A 273 -3.52 21.38 -21.60
CA TYR A 273 -2.91 20.26 -22.33
C TYR A 273 -3.34 20.18 -23.80
N GLU A 274 -3.91 21.26 -24.35
CA GLU A 274 -4.42 21.25 -25.74
C GLU A 274 -3.33 20.90 -26.77
N ALA A 275 -2.08 21.34 -26.54
CA ALA A 275 -0.97 21.00 -27.43
C ALA A 275 -0.65 19.49 -27.41
N LEU A 276 -0.69 18.89 -26.22
CA LEU A 276 -0.52 17.45 -26.04
C LEU A 276 -1.67 16.69 -26.70
N MET A 277 -2.92 17.09 -26.50
CA MET A 277 -4.09 16.47 -27.11
C MET A 277 -4.08 16.61 -28.64
N ASN A 278 -3.59 17.74 -29.18
CA ASN A 278 -3.40 17.87 -30.64
C ASN A 278 -2.30 16.93 -31.19
N LYS A 279 -1.25 16.65 -30.43
CA LYS A 279 -0.26 15.62 -30.78
C LYS A 279 -0.95 14.25 -30.84
N ILE A 280 -1.73 13.89 -29.82
CA ILE A 280 -2.49 12.62 -29.78
C ILE A 280 -3.43 12.51 -30.98
N LYS A 281 -4.17 13.56 -31.29
CA LYS A 281 -5.10 13.59 -32.43
C LYS A 281 -4.44 13.24 -33.75
N GLN A 282 -3.20 13.65 -33.95
CA GLN A 282 -2.46 13.37 -35.17
C GLN A 282 -2.04 11.91 -35.35
N THR A 283 -2.00 11.14 -34.25
CA THR A 283 -1.67 9.71 -34.28
C THR A 283 -2.85 8.85 -34.72
N GLY A 284 -4.08 9.33 -34.59
CA GLY A 284 -5.28 8.58 -34.89
C GLY A 284 -5.61 7.53 -33.84
N ALA A 285 -5.17 7.74 -32.58
CA ALA A 285 -5.56 6.91 -31.44
C ALA A 285 -7.08 6.90 -31.27
N ASP A 286 -7.65 5.73 -30.98
CA ASP A 286 -9.07 5.50 -30.70
C ASP A 286 -9.36 5.33 -29.21
N GLY A 287 -8.27 5.22 -28.39
CA GLY A 287 -8.31 5.22 -26.93
C GLY A 287 -7.18 6.04 -26.31
N VAL A 288 -7.43 6.63 -25.17
CA VAL A 288 -6.44 7.32 -24.32
C VAL A 288 -6.51 6.71 -22.92
N PHE A 289 -5.37 6.35 -22.36
CA PHE A 289 -5.20 5.96 -20.98
C PHE A 289 -4.48 7.07 -20.20
N LEU A 290 -4.99 7.42 -19.01
CA LEU A 290 -4.36 8.36 -18.10
C LEU A 290 -3.85 7.62 -16.86
N GLY A 291 -2.59 7.25 -16.83
CA GLY A 291 -1.93 6.71 -15.63
C GLY A 291 -1.57 7.83 -14.67
N GLY A 292 -2.29 7.95 -13.56
CA GLY A 292 -2.04 9.01 -12.61
C GLY A 292 -3.20 9.29 -11.65
N LEU A 293 -3.20 10.48 -11.10
CA LEU A 293 -4.08 10.93 -10.05
C LEU A 293 -4.92 12.14 -10.47
N THR A 294 -6.13 12.25 -9.94
CA THR A 294 -6.95 13.48 -10.06
C THR A 294 -6.18 14.68 -9.49
N ASP A 295 -5.53 14.51 -8.33
CA ASP A 295 -4.75 15.54 -7.63
C ASP A 295 -3.52 16.04 -8.41
N GLU A 296 -3.08 15.29 -9.44
CA GLU A 296 -2.00 15.69 -10.35
C GLU A 296 -2.52 16.46 -11.58
N ASN A 297 -3.53 17.31 -11.37
CA ASN A 297 -4.19 18.09 -12.42
C ASN A 297 -4.89 17.22 -13.48
N GLY A 298 -5.23 15.99 -13.12
CA GLY A 298 -5.88 15.02 -13.99
C GLY A 298 -7.21 15.52 -14.53
N ALA A 299 -7.99 16.24 -13.71
CA ALA A 299 -9.25 16.85 -14.14
C ALA A 299 -9.08 17.80 -15.33
N GLN A 300 -8.00 18.58 -15.39
CA GLN A 300 -7.72 19.45 -16.54
C GLN A 300 -7.32 18.65 -17.79
N VAL A 301 -6.59 17.53 -17.60
CA VAL A 301 -6.26 16.61 -18.70
C VAL A 301 -7.53 16.05 -19.34
N ILE A 302 -8.50 15.64 -18.53
CA ILE A 302 -9.81 15.13 -18.98
C ILE A 302 -10.55 16.21 -19.79
N LYS A 303 -10.65 17.44 -19.29
CA LYS A 303 -11.29 18.57 -19.99
C LYS A 303 -10.67 18.82 -21.36
N ASP A 304 -9.34 18.88 -21.41
CA ASP A 304 -8.64 19.18 -22.68
C ASP A 304 -8.67 18.01 -23.64
N LYS A 305 -8.73 16.75 -23.13
CA LYS A 305 -8.97 15.57 -23.96
C LYS A 305 -10.32 15.70 -24.70
N VAL A 306 -11.39 15.95 -23.98
CA VAL A 306 -12.72 16.07 -24.60
C VAL A 306 -12.80 17.27 -25.54
N LYS A 307 -12.24 18.40 -25.15
CA LYS A 307 -12.18 19.61 -25.98
C LYS A 307 -11.51 19.39 -27.34
N VAL A 308 -10.44 18.61 -27.40
CA VAL A 308 -9.59 18.46 -28.59
C VAL A 308 -9.87 17.17 -29.36
N LEU A 309 -10.04 16.04 -28.64
CA LEU A 309 -10.21 14.71 -29.24
C LEU A 309 -11.69 14.34 -29.43
N GLY A 310 -12.61 15.07 -28.83
CA GLY A 310 -14.04 14.75 -28.79
C GLY A 310 -14.44 13.96 -27.57
N ASP A 311 -15.72 13.59 -27.53
CA ASP A 311 -16.32 12.83 -26.44
C ASP A 311 -15.65 11.45 -26.21
N ASN A 312 -16.01 10.80 -25.11
CA ASN A 312 -15.40 9.52 -24.74
C ASN A 312 -15.98 8.32 -25.50
N GLU A 313 -17.00 8.53 -26.33
CA GLU A 313 -17.46 7.52 -27.27
C GLU A 313 -16.68 7.57 -28.59
N THR A 314 -16.23 8.75 -29.01
CA THR A 314 -15.42 8.94 -30.23
C THR A 314 -13.97 8.51 -30.03
N VAL A 315 -13.34 8.98 -28.96
CA VAL A 315 -12.01 8.52 -28.50
C VAL A 315 -12.17 8.12 -27.03
N LYS A 316 -12.08 6.83 -26.76
CA LYS A 316 -12.33 6.29 -25.43
C LYS A 316 -11.35 6.81 -24.40
N LEU A 317 -11.79 6.99 -23.17
CA LEU A 317 -10.98 7.44 -22.06
C LEU A 317 -10.98 6.38 -20.96
N TYR A 318 -9.80 5.94 -20.57
CA TYR A 318 -9.59 4.92 -19.55
C TYR A 318 -8.69 5.47 -18.45
N MET A 319 -9.05 5.21 -17.20
CA MET A 319 -8.34 5.71 -16.03
C MET A 319 -8.25 4.64 -14.94
N PRO A 320 -7.13 4.59 -14.18
CA PRO A 320 -6.97 3.66 -13.07
C PRO A 320 -7.63 4.21 -11.79
N ASP A 321 -7.47 3.47 -10.70
CA ASP A 321 -8.05 3.74 -9.39
C ASP A 321 -7.74 5.12 -8.80
N GLY A 322 -6.61 5.72 -9.15
CA GLY A 322 -6.26 7.10 -8.77
C GLY A 322 -7.22 8.18 -9.29
N PHE A 323 -8.13 7.82 -10.20
CA PHE A 323 -9.24 8.66 -10.66
C PHE A 323 -10.61 8.18 -10.17
N THR A 324 -10.71 7.01 -9.54
CA THR A 324 -11.99 6.40 -9.19
C THR A 324 -12.53 6.96 -7.88
N GLN A 325 -12.94 8.20 -7.98
CA GLN A 325 -13.55 8.99 -6.90
C GLN A 325 -14.53 10.01 -7.50
N GLN A 326 -15.59 10.34 -6.77
CA GLN A 326 -16.60 11.28 -7.25
C GLN A 326 -16.02 12.66 -7.58
N SER A 327 -15.00 13.11 -6.84
CA SER A 327 -14.30 14.37 -7.10
C SER A 327 -13.69 14.45 -8.51
N SER A 328 -13.32 13.32 -9.12
CA SER A 328 -12.84 13.31 -10.52
C SER A 328 -13.91 13.76 -11.50
N ILE A 329 -15.16 13.36 -11.27
CA ILE A 329 -16.31 13.81 -12.06
C ILE A 329 -16.62 15.28 -11.76
N ASP A 330 -16.70 15.65 -10.49
CA ASP A 330 -17.06 16.99 -10.04
C ASP A 330 -16.08 18.05 -10.56
N GLU A 331 -14.77 17.76 -10.46
CA GLU A 331 -13.72 18.66 -10.91
C GLU A 331 -13.57 18.70 -12.44
N SER A 332 -13.75 17.58 -13.11
CA SER A 332 -13.67 17.51 -14.57
C SER A 332 -14.92 18.09 -15.24
N GLY A 333 -16.07 17.98 -14.59
CA GLY A 333 -17.40 18.25 -15.11
C GLY A 333 -18.01 17.02 -15.78
N VAL A 334 -19.30 16.78 -15.49
CA VAL A 334 -20.06 15.61 -15.97
C VAL A 334 -19.98 15.43 -17.49
N GLU A 335 -20.04 16.52 -18.25
CA GLU A 335 -19.96 16.49 -19.71
C GLU A 335 -18.61 15.97 -20.23
N ASN A 336 -17.53 16.10 -19.45
CA ASN A 336 -16.18 15.67 -19.83
C ASN A 336 -15.88 14.24 -19.39
N THR A 337 -16.56 13.74 -18.37
CA THR A 337 -16.38 12.36 -17.88
C THR A 337 -17.42 11.39 -18.44
N ARG A 338 -18.53 11.89 -19.01
CA ARG A 338 -19.56 11.02 -19.56
C ARG A 338 -18.98 10.01 -20.56
N GLY A 339 -19.23 8.70 -20.28
CA GLY A 339 -18.74 7.59 -21.08
C GLY A 339 -17.26 7.26 -20.87
N ALA A 340 -16.56 7.93 -19.96
CA ALA A 340 -15.21 7.54 -19.55
C ALA A 340 -15.26 6.31 -18.64
N PHE A 341 -14.18 5.52 -18.63
CA PHE A 341 -14.03 4.33 -17.81
C PHE A 341 -12.99 4.54 -16.73
N PHE A 342 -13.33 4.10 -15.52
CA PHE A 342 -12.48 4.16 -14.33
C PHE A 342 -12.37 2.75 -13.77
N SER A 343 -11.23 2.37 -13.20
CA SER A 343 -11.08 1.07 -12.56
C SER A 343 -10.73 1.19 -11.09
N VAL A 344 -11.06 0.18 -10.31
CA VAL A 344 -10.60 0.02 -8.93
C VAL A 344 -10.03 -1.38 -8.76
N ALA A 345 -8.99 -1.52 -7.94
CA ALA A 345 -8.42 -2.80 -7.57
C ALA A 345 -9.32 -3.48 -6.51
N GLY A 346 -10.42 -4.04 -6.96
CA GLY A 346 -11.41 -4.69 -6.10
C GLY A 346 -12.71 -5.00 -6.80
N VAL A 347 -13.54 -5.79 -6.17
CA VAL A 347 -14.90 -6.11 -6.64
C VAL A 347 -15.89 -5.01 -6.26
N PRO A 348 -17.06 -4.95 -6.90
CA PRO A 348 -18.15 -4.09 -6.44
C PRO A 348 -18.52 -4.41 -4.99
N ILE A 349 -19.02 -3.40 -4.28
CA ILE A 349 -19.40 -3.54 -2.87
C ILE A 349 -20.35 -4.72 -2.65
N GLU A 350 -21.25 -4.96 -3.60
CA GLU A 350 -22.25 -6.02 -3.55
C GLU A 350 -21.66 -7.44 -3.69
N GLU A 351 -20.43 -7.56 -4.15
CA GLU A 351 -19.74 -8.83 -4.36
C GLU A 351 -18.78 -9.22 -3.21
N PHE A 352 -18.61 -8.37 -2.19
CA PHE A 352 -17.84 -8.75 -0.99
C PHE A 352 -18.50 -9.94 -0.29
N GLY A 353 -17.69 -10.78 0.33
CA GLY A 353 -18.16 -11.93 1.12
C GLY A 353 -18.97 -11.53 2.36
N PRO A 354 -19.54 -12.51 3.08
CA PRO A 354 -20.45 -12.23 4.21
C PRO A 354 -19.91 -11.26 5.26
N ALA A 355 -18.64 -11.40 5.66
CA ALA A 355 -18.02 -10.51 6.64
C ALA A 355 -17.86 -9.07 6.12
N GLY A 356 -17.53 -8.93 4.82
CA GLY A 356 -17.45 -7.63 4.16
C GLY A 356 -18.82 -6.97 4.07
N GLN A 357 -19.87 -7.73 3.73
CA GLN A 357 -21.24 -7.21 3.67
C GLN A 357 -21.76 -6.76 5.04
N GLU A 358 -21.49 -7.52 6.10
CA GLU A 358 -21.85 -7.14 7.49
C GLU A 358 -21.12 -5.85 7.89
N PHE A 359 -19.83 -5.75 7.60
CA PHE A 359 -19.07 -4.54 7.83
C PHE A 359 -19.66 -3.33 7.07
N ILE A 360 -19.98 -3.48 5.79
CA ILE A 360 -20.52 -2.41 4.94
C ILE A 360 -21.88 -1.94 5.47
N GLU A 361 -22.76 -2.84 5.91
CA GLU A 361 -24.07 -2.50 6.49
C GLU A 361 -23.89 -1.59 7.73
N GLU A 362 -23.00 -1.95 8.64
CA GLU A 362 -22.70 -1.13 9.81
C GLU A 362 -22.01 0.17 9.43
N PHE A 363 -21.00 0.11 8.54
CA PHE A 363 -20.20 1.26 8.11
C PHE A 363 -21.03 2.31 7.37
N SER A 364 -22.03 1.89 6.61
CA SER A 364 -22.95 2.80 5.92
C SER A 364 -23.63 3.79 6.87
N THR A 365 -23.88 3.39 8.12
CA THR A 365 -24.45 4.29 9.15
C THR A 365 -23.45 5.34 9.61
N ARG A 366 -22.16 5.03 9.55
CA ARG A 366 -21.06 5.90 9.99
C ARG A 366 -20.71 6.97 8.96
N VAL A 367 -20.75 6.62 7.68
CA VAL A 367 -20.52 7.56 6.57
C VAL A 367 -21.74 8.37 6.18
N GLY A 368 -22.92 8.02 6.70
CA GLY A 368 -24.17 8.77 6.54
C GLY A 368 -24.70 8.73 5.10
N ASP A 369 -24.99 9.90 4.53
CA ASP A 369 -25.56 10.00 3.19
C ASP A 369 -24.54 9.76 2.04
N GLN A 370 -23.28 9.52 2.36
CA GLN A 370 -22.26 9.23 1.36
C GLN A 370 -22.30 7.75 0.98
N PRO A 371 -22.07 7.40 -0.29
CA PRO A 371 -21.86 6.01 -0.67
C PRO A 371 -20.60 5.47 0.04
N VAL A 372 -20.67 4.19 0.43
CA VAL A 372 -19.48 3.51 0.99
C VAL A 372 -18.45 3.37 -0.13
N ASP A 373 -17.25 3.88 0.14
CA ASP A 373 -16.11 3.71 -0.77
C ASP A 373 -15.49 2.31 -0.56
N PRO A 374 -15.21 1.55 -1.62
CA PRO A 374 -14.57 0.23 -1.50
C PRO A 374 -13.28 0.26 -0.67
N TYR A 375 -12.46 1.30 -0.78
CA TYR A 375 -11.22 1.43 -0.01
C TYR A 375 -11.44 1.57 1.51
N GLY A 376 -12.64 1.94 1.97
CA GLY A 376 -13.01 1.84 3.37
C GLY A 376 -12.92 0.40 3.89
N VAL A 377 -13.38 -0.58 3.08
CA VAL A 377 -13.30 -2.01 3.44
C VAL A 377 -11.85 -2.51 3.46
N TYR A 378 -11.01 -2.02 2.54
CA TYR A 378 -9.56 -2.32 2.57
C TYR A 378 -8.88 -1.72 3.80
N GLY A 379 -9.28 -0.51 4.21
CA GLY A 379 -8.82 0.10 5.46
C GLY A 379 -9.19 -0.71 6.71
N ALA A 380 -10.43 -1.21 6.74
CA ALA A 380 -10.90 -2.11 7.79
C ALA A 380 -10.09 -3.41 7.84
N GLN A 381 -9.84 -4.04 6.69
CA GLN A 381 -9.03 -5.26 6.61
C GLN A 381 -7.60 -5.02 7.07
N ALA A 382 -6.99 -3.90 6.69
CA ALA A 382 -5.65 -3.54 7.15
C ALA A 382 -5.60 -3.36 8.68
N ALA A 383 -6.62 -2.72 9.27
CA ALA A 383 -6.72 -2.57 10.72
C ALA A 383 -6.91 -3.91 11.44
N GLN A 384 -7.76 -4.78 10.91
CA GLN A 384 -7.95 -6.12 11.47
C GLN A 384 -6.63 -6.89 11.50
N ILE A 385 -5.89 -6.93 10.38
CA ILE A 385 -4.59 -7.60 10.29
C ILE A 385 -3.58 -7.03 11.29
N VAL A 386 -3.52 -5.71 11.42
CA VAL A 386 -2.63 -5.06 12.41
C VAL A 386 -2.98 -5.48 13.84
N LEU A 387 -4.25 -5.47 14.21
CA LEU A 387 -4.68 -5.90 15.55
C LEU A 387 -4.39 -7.38 15.80
N GLU A 388 -4.59 -8.25 14.82
CA GLU A 388 -4.30 -9.68 14.91
C GLU A 388 -2.78 -9.94 15.02
N ALA A 389 -1.96 -9.22 14.24
CA ALA A 389 -0.50 -9.32 14.34
C ALA A 389 0.01 -8.85 15.71
N ILE A 390 -0.49 -7.75 16.24
CA ILE A 390 -0.16 -7.28 17.59
C ILE A 390 -0.59 -8.32 18.64
N ALA A 391 -1.84 -8.82 18.57
CA ALA A 391 -2.40 -9.78 19.53
C ALA A 391 -1.61 -11.09 19.58
N SER A 392 -1.01 -11.50 18.47
CA SER A 392 -0.26 -12.75 18.33
C SER A 392 1.25 -12.60 18.58
N SER A 393 1.74 -11.35 18.76
CA SER A 393 3.14 -11.03 18.95
C SER A 393 3.55 -10.98 20.44
N ASP A 394 4.82 -10.72 20.67
CA ASP A 394 5.38 -10.37 21.98
C ASP A 394 5.30 -8.86 22.29
N PHE A 395 4.51 -8.11 21.50
CA PHE A 395 4.34 -6.66 21.54
C PHE A 395 5.62 -5.85 21.24
N THR A 396 6.58 -6.46 20.59
CA THR A 396 7.74 -5.76 19.99
C THR A 396 7.49 -5.51 18.52
N ARG A 397 8.15 -4.50 17.93
CA ARG A 397 8.09 -4.24 16.49
C ARG A 397 8.51 -5.45 15.66
N ALA A 398 9.59 -6.12 16.06
CA ALA A 398 10.07 -7.33 15.40
C ALA A 398 9.04 -8.47 15.49
N GLY A 399 8.42 -8.67 16.67
CA GLY A 399 7.38 -9.67 16.85
C GLY A 399 6.13 -9.38 16.03
N VAL A 400 5.71 -8.11 15.95
CA VAL A 400 4.58 -7.69 15.08
C VAL A 400 4.89 -7.98 13.63
N LEU A 401 6.08 -7.67 13.14
CA LEU A 401 6.50 -7.96 11.76
C LEU A 401 6.50 -9.46 11.46
N GLU A 402 7.00 -10.29 12.39
CA GLU A 402 6.98 -11.74 12.23
C GLU A 402 5.54 -12.25 12.07
N GLN A 403 4.62 -11.80 12.93
CA GLN A 403 3.22 -12.20 12.86
C GLN A 403 2.52 -11.64 11.61
N LEU A 404 2.85 -10.42 11.20
CA LEU A 404 2.29 -9.81 9.98
C LEU A 404 2.58 -10.64 8.73
N PHE A 405 3.82 -11.09 8.55
CA PHE A 405 4.17 -11.95 7.41
C PHE A 405 3.70 -13.41 7.56
N ALA A 406 3.36 -13.84 8.78
CA ALA A 406 2.74 -15.14 9.04
C ALA A 406 1.21 -15.11 8.97
N THR A 407 0.60 -13.96 8.66
CA THR A 407 -0.86 -13.80 8.62
C THR A 407 -1.51 -14.71 7.58
N GLU A 408 -2.53 -15.43 8.03
CA GLU A 408 -3.48 -16.15 7.19
C GLU A 408 -4.88 -15.60 7.48
N VAL A 409 -5.37 -14.73 6.60
CA VAL A 409 -6.73 -14.17 6.73
C VAL A 409 -7.74 -15.27 6.36
N LYS A 410 -8.68 -15.54 7.24
CA LYS A 410 -9.82 -16.42 7.04
C LYS A 410 -11.11 -15.68 7.34
N ASP A 411 -12.08 -15.84 6.46
CA ASP A 411 -13.37 -15.14 6.57
C ASP A 411 -13.20 -13.61 6.80
N GLY A 412 -12.14 -13.03 6.21
CA GLY A 412 -11.87 -11.58 6.32
C GLY A 412 -12.87 -10.74 5.54
N PHE A 413 -12.82 -9.42 5.74
CA PHE A 413 -13.69 -8.49 4.99
C PHE A 413 -13.46 -8.59 3.48
N LEU A 414 -12.23 -8.87 3.05
CA LEU A 414 -11.85 -9.08 1.66
C LEU A 414 -11.82 -10.56 1.25
N GLY A 415 -12.28 -11.48 2.12
CA GLY A 415 -12.20 -12.93 1.90
C GLY A 415 -10.89 -13.54 2.43
N ASP A 416 -10.56 -14.74 1.94
CA ASP A 416 -9.41 -15.52 2.40
C ASP A 416 -8.16 -15.20 1.60
N PHE A 417 -7.08 -14.84 2.26
CA PHE A 417 -5.76 -14.64 1.64
C PHE A 417 -4.62 -14.73 2.69
N ASN A 418 -3.40 -14.77 2.22
CA ASN A 418 -2.18 -14.60 2.99
C ASN A 418 -1.22 -13.69 2.21
N PHE A 419 -0.06 -13.40 2.75
CA PHE A 419 0.97 -12.64 2.06
C PHE A 419 2.05 -13.55 1.50
N ASN A 420 2.62 -13.17 0.35
CA ASN A 420 3.84 -13.76 -0.15
C ASN A 420 5.07 -13.17 0.58
N GLU A 421 6.25 -13.66 0.26
CA GLU A 421 7.50 -13.18 0.88
C GLU A 421 7.81 -11.71 0.62
N ASN A 422 7.19 -11.10 -0.38
CA ASN A 422 7.35 -9.70 -0.73
C ASN A 422 6.34 -8.78 -0.03
N GLY A 423 5.29 -9.35 0.59
CA GLY A 423 4.22 -8.61 1.26
C GLY A 423 2.99 -8.32 0.39
N ASP A 424 2.90 -8.95 -0.79
CA ASP A 424 1.70 -8.88 -1.63
C ASP A 424 0.69 -9.93 -1.23
N PRO A 425 -0.63 -9.67 -1.35
CA PRO A 425 -1.65 -10.65 -1.07
C PRO A 425 -1.55 -11.82 -2.06
N THR A 426 -1.45 -13.04 -1.54
CA THR A 426 -1.60 -14.23 -2.37
C THR A 426 -3.07 -14.52 -2.55
N LEU A 427 -3.48 -14.46 -3.77
CA LEU A 427 -4.86 -14.65 -4.17
C LEU A 427 -5.15 -16.15 -4.19
N ALA A 428 -5.70 -16.66 -3.08
CA ALA A 428 -6.32 -17.98 -3.11
C ALA A 428 -7.47 -17.98 -4.14
N SER A 429 -7.75 -19.10 -4.77
CA SER A 429 -8.88 -19.21 -5.70
C SER A 429 -10.17 -18.81 -4.98
N GLY A 430 -10.68 -17.62 -5.28
CA GLY A 430 -11.83 -17.03 -4.59
C GLY A 430 -11.52 -15.76 -3.79
N ALA A 431 -10.25 -15.41 -3.54
CA ALA A 431 -9.88 -14.13 -3.00
C ALA A 431 -9.88 -13.05 -4.09
N VAL A 432 -10.21 -11.86 -3.68
CA VAL A 432 -10.55 -10.71 -4.49
C VAL A 432 -9.40 -10.26 -5.40
N VAL A 433 -9.31 -10.82 -6.60
CA VAL A 433 -8.60 -10.23 -7.75
C VAL A 433 -9.60 -9.69 -8.75
N GLY A 434 -10.77 -9.31 -8.28
CA GLY A 434 -11.71 -8.61 -9.14
C GLY A 434 -11.27 -7.18 -9.34
N PHE A 435 -11.46 -6.68 -10.55
CA PHE A 435 -11.38 -5.26 -10.86
C PHE A 435 -12.77 -4.83 -11.28
N THR A 436 -13.24 -3.75 -10.68
CA THR A 436 -14.49 -3.13 -11.09
C THR A 436 -14.17 -2.00 -12.05
N ILE A 437 -14.83 -2.00 -13.18
CA ILE A 437 -14.81 -0.88 -14.11
C ILE A 437 -16.09 -0.09 -13.90
N PHE A 438 -15.93 1.19 -13.68
CA PHE A 438 -17.03 2.15 -13.53
C PHE A 438 -17.16 3.00 -14.79
N ARG A 439 -18.38 3.37 -15.11
CA ARG A 439 -18.66 4.36 -16.13
C ARG A 439 -18.88 5.72 -15.49
N GLY A 440 -18.23 6.75 -16.00
CA GLY A 440 -18.40 8.13 -15.53
C GLY A 440 -19.58 8.80 -16.22
N GLU A 441 -20.72 8.77 -15.57
CA GLU A 441 -21.91 9.53 -15.97
C GLU A 441 -22.09 10.74 -15.01
N GLU A 442 -23.13 10.83 -14.20
CA GLU A 442 -23.26 11.83 -13.13
C GLU A 442 -22.57 11.37 -11.83
N GLN A 443 -22.53 10.06 -11.65
CA GLN A 443 -21.85 9.37 -10.59
C GLN A 443 -21.05 8.21 -11.20
N LEU A 444 -20.17 7.61 -10.42
CA LEU A 444 -19.50 6.37 -10.81
C LEU A 444 -20.50 5.22 -10.74
N GLU A 445 -20.82 4.64 -11.89
CA GLU A 445 -21.70 3.48 -12.02
C GLU A 445 -20.90 2.25 -12.45
N VAL A 446 -21.17 1.11 -11.83
CA VAL A 446 -20.51 -0.16 -12.16
C VAL A 446 -20.85 -0.56 -13.59
N GLU A 447 -19.86 -0.71 -14.45
CA GLU A 447 -20.01 -1.23 -15.80
C GLU A 447 -19.81 -2.75 -15.82
N THR A 448 -18.75 -3.25 -15.19
CA THR A 448 -18.43 -4.67 -15.09
C THR A 448 -17.38 -4.92 -14.01
N SER A 449 -17.27 -6.18 -13.59
CA SER A 449 -16.17 -6.66 -12.77
C SER A 449 -15.66 -7.99 -13.32
N PHE A 450 -14.35 -8.23 -13.24
CA PHE A 450 -13.73 -9.48 -13.66
C PHE A 450 -12.30 -9.62 -13.11
N SER A 451 -11.79 -10.83 -13.15
CA SER A 451 -10.37 -11.11 -12.88
C SER A 451 -9.60 -11.20 -14.20
N PRO A 452 -8.45 -10.54 -14.34
CA PRO A 452 -7.66 -10.61 -15.56
C PRO A 452 -7.06 -12.01 -15.77
N GLU A 453 -6.79 -12.36 -17.03
CA GLU A 453 -6.13 -13.59 -17.39
C GLU A 453 -4.65 -13.58 -16.96
N GLU A 454 -4.16 -14.68 -16.40
CA GLU A 454 -2.81 -14.78 -15.82
C GLU A 454 -1.71 -14.44 -16.85
N GLU A 455 -1.87 -14.85 -18.12
CA GLU A 455 -0.91 -14.53 -19.18
C GLU A 455 -0.84 -13.03 -19.49
N VAL A 456 -1.94 -12.30 -19.32
CA VAL A 456 -1.98 -10.84 -19.51
C VAL A 456 -1.37 -10.13 -18.30
N VAL A 457 -1.60 -10.65 -17.08
CA VAL A 457 -0.93 -10.17 -15.86
C VAL A 457 0.59 -10.34 -15.97
N GLU A 458 1.05 -11.49 -16.46
CA GLU A 458 2.49 -11.73 -16.68
C GLU A 458 3.07 -10.77 -17.72
N ALA A 459 2.34 -10.50 -18.80
CA ALA A 459 2.75 -9.50 -19.80
C ALA A 459 2.80 -8.07 -19.20
N ALA A 460 1.87 -7.72 -18.33
CA ALA A 460 1.90 -6.45 -17.60
C ALA A 460 3.11 -6.34 -16.67
N ARG A 461 3.54 -7.48 -16.06
CA ARG A 461 4.68 -7.54 -15.13
C ARG A 461 6.03 -7.52 -15.82
N THR A 462 6.12 -7.97 -17.07
CA THR A 462 7.40 -8.14 -17.80
C THR A 462 7.61 -7.12 -18.91
N GLY A 463 6.58 -6.42 -19.37
CA GLY A 463 6.62 -5.30 -20.33
C GLY A 463 6.59 -5.73 -21.75
#